data_8278eb180483ea339c27235b090d513a
#
_entry.id   8278eb180483ea339c27235b090d513a
#
_cell.length_a   1.000
_cell.length_b   1.000
_cell.length_c   1.000
_cell.angle_alpha   90.00
_cell.angle_beta   90.00
_cell.angle_gamma   90.00
#
_symmetry.space_group_name_H-M   'P 1'
#
loop_
_entity.id
_entity.type
_entity.pdbx_description
1 polymer ?
#
loop_
_entity_poly.entity_id
_entity_poly.type
_entity_poly.pdbx_seq_one_letter_code
_entity_poly.pdbx_strand_id
1 'polypeptide(L)'
;MVVGMKLYAAPLDFRAIAAEFSVATDFPAEVTDQAVRAQDRYADSRRDAREIPFVTLDPAGSMDLDQAVYIEEREGGYRVYYAIADVATFIEPGSELERESFRRGQTIYLPDEPARLHPPELSEDRASLLPGTDKPAVLWTFDLDGNG
;
A
#
# COMPACT_ATOMS: atom_id res chain seq x y z
N MET A 1 -47.16 -11.93 14.54
CA MET A 1 -46.13 -10.91 14.80
C MET A 1 -44.85 -11.69 15.11
N VAL A 2 -43.90 -11.76 14.15
CA VAL A 2 -42.62 -12.45 14.35
C VAL A 2 -41.67 -11.45 14.99
N VAL A 3 -41.33 -11.70 16.26
CA VAL A 3 -40.30 -10.91 16.96
C VAL A 3 -38.96 -11.39 16.44
N GLY A 4 -38.34 -10.59 15.55
CA GLY A 4 -36.99 -10.87 15.08
C GLY A 4 -35.98 -10.68 16.23
N MET A 5 -35.37 -11.77 16.68
CA MET A 5 -34.30 -11.76 17.66
C MET A 5 -33.03 -11.28 16.95
N LYS A 6 -32.54 -10.08 17.29
CA LYS A 6 -31.22 -9.61 16.87
C LYS A 6 -30.17 -10.31 17.73
N LEU A 7 -29.43 -11.25 17.15
CA LEU A 7 -28.24 -11.80 17.78
C LEU A 7 -27.09 -10.76 17.62
N TYR A 8 -26.62 -10.21 18.72
CA TYR A 8 -25.40 -9.43 18.78
C TYR A 8 -24.26 -10.39 19.11
N ALA A 9 -23.46 -10.74 18.14
CA ALA A 9 -22.16 -11.36 18.41
C ALA A 9 -21.19 -10.27 18.87
N ALA A 10 -20.36 -10.55 19.87
CA ALA A 10 -19.22 -9.70 20.20
C ALA A 10 -18.28 -9.66 18.98
N PRO A 11 -17.60 -8.52 18.73
CA PRO A 11 -16.56 -8.48 17.72
C PRO A 11 -15.56 -9.61 17.97
N LEU A 12 -15.16 -10.31 16.91
CA LEU A 12 -14.10 -11.30 17.01
C LEU A 12 -12.79 -10.57 17.29
N ASP A 13 -11.94 -11.11 18.15
CA ASP A 13 -10.59 -10.60 18.46
C ASP A 13 -9.60 -11.75 18.28
N PHE A 14 -8.73 -11.62 17.29
CA PHE A 14 -7.74 -12.64 16.95
C PHE A 14 -6.34 -12.31 17.48
N ARG A 15 -6.17 -11.27 18.29
CA ARG A 15 -4.86 -10.88 18.85
C ARG A 15 -4.22 -11.97 19.69
N ALA A 16 -5.01 -12.76 20.41
CA ALA A 16 -4.47 -13.89 21.17
C ALA A 16 -3.87 -14.96 20.25
N ILE A 17 -4.50 -15.23 19.10
CA ILE A 17 -3.99 -16.15 18.07
C ILE A 17 -2.76 -15.54 17.39
N ALA A 18 -2.81 -14.27 17.03
CA ALA A 18 -1.64 -13.57 16.49
C ALA A 18 -0.42 -13.70 17.42
N ALA A 19 -0.61 -13.54 18.73
CA ALA A 19 0.45 -13.70 19.73
C ALA A 19 0.97 -15.14 19.80
N GLU A 20 0.10 -16.15 19.72
CA GLU A 20 0.51 -17.56 19.69
C GLU A 20 1.43 -17.88 18.50
N PHE A 21 1.16 -17.27 17.34
CA PHE A 21 1.98 -17.42 16.14
C PHE A 21 3.08 -16.35 16.01
N SER A 22 3.33 -15.57 17.05
CA SER A 22 4.35 -14.50 17.07
C SER A 22 4.15 -13.44 15.98
N VAL A 23 2.88 -13.19 15.60
CA VAL A 23 2.51 -12.14 14.63
C VAL A 23 2.35 -10.83 15.38
N ALA A 24 3.21 -9.85 15.07
CA ALA A 24 3.13 -8.51 15.67
C ALA A 24 2.05 -7.67 14.98
N THR A 25 1.01 -7.28 15.72
CA THR A 25 -0.10 -6.45 15.22
C THR A 25 0.20 -4.96 15.37
N ASP A 26 0.94 -4.56 16.41
CA ASP A 26 1.28 -3.17 16.69
C ASP A 26 2.70 -2.81 16.22
N PHE A 27 2.96 -1.51 16.05
CA PHE A 27 4.28 -0.98 15.74
C PHE A 27 4.91 -0.30 16.98
N PRO A 28 6.23 -0.41 17.16
CA PRO A 28 6.94 0.43 18.13
C PRO A 28 6.72 1.92 17.82
N ALA A 29 6.61 2.75 18.86
CA ALA A 29 6.35 4.20 18.71
C ALA A 29 7.40 4.88 17.80
N GLU A 30 8.67 4.49 17.92
CA GLU A 30 9.75 5.04 17.09
C GLU A 30 9.56 4.74 15.61
N VAL A 31 9.07 3.55 15.27
CA VAL A 31 8.77 3.12 13.88
C VAL A 31 7.62 3.95 13.30
N THR A 32 6.55 4.13 14.07
CA THR A 32 5.42 5.00 13.69
C THR A 32 5.86 6.45 13.52
N ASP A 33 6.66 6.96 14.44
CA ASP A 33 7.21 8.32 14.38
C ASP A 33 8.08 8.54 13.14
N GLN A 34 8.88 7.54 12.74
CA GLN A 34 9.66 7.59 11.50
C GLN A 34 8.75 7.59 10.28
N ALA A 35 7.72 6.76 10.24
CA ALA A 35 6.73 6.73 9.16
C ALA A 35 6.00 8.08 9.00
N VAL A 36 5.58 8.70 10.10
CA VAL A 36 4.93 10.03 10.11
C VAL A 36 5.84 11.12 9.54
N ARG A 37 7.14 11.07 9.83
CA ARG A 37 8.12 12.08 9.38
C ARG A 37 8.77 11.77 8.03
N ALA A 38 8.53 10.57 7.48
CA ALA A 38 9.14 10.12 6.25
C ALA A 38 8.87 11.09 5.09
N GLN A 39 9.86 11.31 4.24
CA GLN A 39 9.77 12.15 3.06
C GLN A 39 10.36 11.42 1.85
N ASP A 40 9.91 11.75 0.67
CA ASP A 40 10.50 11.23 -0.57
C ASP A 40 11.95 11.73 -0.69
N ARG A 41 12.90 10.82 -0.50
CA ARG A 41 14.35 11.11 -0.58
C ARG A 41 14.82 11.44 -1.99
N TYR A 42 14.01 11.19 -2.99
CA TYR A 42 14.32 11.40 -4.40
C TYR A 42 13.40 12.42 -5.08
N ALA A 43 12.66 13.22 -4.31
CA ALA A 43 11.68 14.17 -4.82
C ALA A 43 12.22 15.06 -5.95
N ASP A 44 13.44 15.62 -5.78
CA ASP A 44 14.08 16.51 -6.75
C ASP A 44 14.51 15.83 -8.06
N SER A 45 14.55 14.51 -8.10
CA SER A 45 14.96 13.71 -9.27
C SER A 45 13.78 13.03 -9.97
N ARG A 46 12.55 13.20 -9.47
CA ARG A 46 11.36 12.60 -10.04
C ARG A 46 10.98 13.23 -11.39
N ARG A 47 10.60 12.38 -12.32
CA ARG A 47 9.91 12.81 -13.54
C ARG A 47 8.44 13.07 -13.21
N ASP A 48 7.88 14.19 -13.70
CA ASP A 48 6.44 14.44 -13.66
C ASP A 48 5.71 13.53 -14.66
N ALA A 49 4.76 12.76 -14.18
CA ALA A 49 3.92 11.86 -14.97
C ALA A 49 2.41 12.04 -14.64
N ARG A 50 2.03 13.20 -14.07
CA ARG A 50 0.66 13.50 -13.63
C ARG A 50 -0.33 13.65 -14.78
N GLU A 51 0.17 13.86 -16.00
CA GLU A 51 -0.65 13.90 -17.22
C GLU A 51 -1.16 12.52 -17.65
N ILE A 52 -0.55 11.42 -17.14
CA ILE A 52 -0.98 10.06 -17.48
C ILE A 52 -2.21 9.72 -16.61
N PRO A 53 -3.37 9.39 -17.23
CA PRO A 53 -4.60 9.15 -16.48
C PRO A 53 -4.63 7.75 -15.87
N PHE A 54 -3.80 7.53 -14.87
CA PHE A 54 -3.71 6.27 -14.14
C PHE A 54 -5.02 5.92 -13.43
N VAL A 55 -5.30 4.63 -13.34
CA VAL A 55 -6.38 4.06 -12.53
C VAL A 55 -5.84 2.97 -11.63
N THR A 56 -6.40 2.85 -10.42
CA THR A 56 -6.17 1.72 -9.51
C THR A 56 -7.35 0.76 -9.61
N LEU A 57 -7.12 -0.53 -9.35
CA LEU A 57 -8.13 -1.60 -9.45
C LEU A 57 -8.21 -2.34 -8.11
N ASP A 58 -8.77 -1.66 -7.13
CA ASP A 58 -8.87 -2.13 -5.74
C ASP A 58 -10.32 -2.17 -5.29
N PRO A 59 -10.68 -2.98 -4.26
CA PRO A 59 -12.00 -2.93 -3.64
C PRO A 59 -12.35 -1.54 -3.13
N ALA A 60 -13.64 -1.20 -3.17
CA ALA A 60 -14.11 0.07 -2.66
C ALA A 60 -13.71 0.27 -1.18
N GLY A 61 -13.05 1.39 -0.88
CA GLY A 61 -12.60 1.73 0.46
C GLY A 61 -11.17 1.26 0.79
N SER A 62 -10.46 0.61 -0.13
CA SER A 62 -9.02 0.32 0.04
C SER A 62 -8.25 1.63 0.21
N MET A 63 -7.33 1.63 1.17
CA MET A 63 -6.46 2.77 1.46
C MET A 63 -4.99 2.50 1.12
N ASP A 64 -4.63 1.26 0.89
CA ASP A 64 -3.29 0.77 0.59
C ASP A 64 -3.11 0.52 -0.93
N LEU A 65 -3.32 1.57 -1.73
CA LEU A 65 -3.26 1.52 -3.19
C LEU A 65 -1.80 1.51 -3.64
N ASP A 66 -1.26 0.36 -3.96
CA ASP A 66 0.15 0.18 -4.27
C ASP A 66 0.45 0.04 -5.77
N GLN A 67 -0.58 -0.06 -6.61
CA GLN A 67 -0.44 -0.23 -8.05
C GLN A 67 -1.45 0.62 -8.83
N ALA A 68 -1.00 1.22 -9.95
CA ALA A 68 -1.87 1.92 -10.87
C ALA A 68 -1.44 1.63 -12.32
N VAL A 69 -2.40 1.61 -13.23
CA VAL A 69 -2.17 1.27 -14.63
C VAL A 69 -2.85 2.26 -15.56
N TYR A 70 -2.24 2.51 -16.69
CA TYR A 70 -2.86 3.14 -17.85
C TYR A 70 -2.44 2.40 -19.12
N ILE A 71 -3.38 2.15 -20.02
CA ILE A 71 -3.13 1.50 -21.31
C ILE A 71 -3.51 2.47 -22.43
N GLU A 72 -2.54 2.78 -23.26
CA GLU A 72 -2.67 3.63 -24.43
C GLU A 72 -2.67 2.76 -25.69
N GLU A 73 -3.72 2.89 -26.52
CA GLU A 73 -3.74 2.26 -27.84
C GLU A 73 -2.79 3.01 -28.78
N ARG A 74 -2.00 2.27 -29.55
CA ARG A 74 -1.05 2.79 -30.55
C ARG A 74 -1.18 2.05 -31.88
N GLU A 75 -0.62 2.63 -32.93
CA GLU A 75 -0.54 1.94 -34.23
C GLU A 75 0.24 0.62 -34.07
N GLY A 76 -0.45 -0.49 -34.31
CA GLY A 76 0.11 -1.84 -34.23
C GLY A 76 0.17 -2.48 -32.85
N GLY A 77 -0.44 -1.87 -31.82
CA GLY A 77 -0.45 -2.47 -30.48
C GLY A 77 -0.83 -1.52 -29.36
N TYR A 78 -0.20 -1.69 -28.20
CA TYR A 78 -0.52 -0.95 -27.00
C TYR A 78 0.75 -0.51 -26.26
N ARG A 79 0.65 0.58 -25.51
CA ARG A 79 1.63 0.92 -24.48
C ARG A 79 0.98 0.84 -23.12
N VAL A 80 1.56 0.05 -22.25
CA VAL A 80 1.14 -0.08 -20.84
C VAL A 80 2.07 0.76 -19.96
N TYR A 81 1.50 1.65 -19.18
CA TYR A 81 2.16 2.34 -18.09
C TYR A 81 1.73 1.68 -16.79
N TYR A 82 2.68 1.20 -16.02
CA TYR A 82 2.44 0.51 -14.76
C TYR A 82 3.23 1.18 -13.66
N ALA A 83 2.52 1.85 -12.77
CA ALA A 83 3.08 2.56 -11.64
C ALA A 83 2.96 1.71 -10.37
N ILE A 84 4.08 1.50 -9.69
CA ILE A 84 4.13 0.82 -8.39
C ILE A 84 4.53 1.85 -7.35
N ALA A 85 3.80 1.94 -6.25
CA ALA A 85 4.09 2.84 -5.13
C ALA A 85 5.54 2.66 -4.66
N ASP A 86 6.32 3.74 -4.65
CA ASP A 86 7.74 3.70 -4.27
C ASP A 86 7.89 3.86 -2.75
N VAL A 87 7.44 2.85 -2.00
CA VAL A 87 7.51 2.85 -0.53
C VAL A 87 8.95 2.98 -0.02
N ALA A 88 9.92 2.42 -0.75
CA ALA A 88 11.31 2.43 -0.34
C ALA A 88 11.91 3.85 -0.26
N THR A 89 11.36 4.81 -1.02
CA THR A 89 11.83 6.20 -0.97
C THR A 89 11.62 6.86 0.39
N PHE A 90 10.66 6.39 1.17
CA PHE A 90 10.31 6.90 2.49
C PHE A 90 11.09 6.22 3.64
N ILE A 91 11.79 5.12 3.35
CA ILE A 91 12.48 4.31 4.35
C ILE A 91 13.97 4.63 4.32
N GLU A 92 14.46 5.25 5.39
CA GLU A 92 15.89 5.56 5.53
C GLU A 92 16.67 4.27 5.81
N PRO A 93 17.72 3.97 5.01
CA PRO A 93 18.59 2.82 5.27
C PRO A 93 19.20 2.83 6.67
N GLY A 94 19.13 1.71 7.37
CA GLY A 94 19.61 1.58 8.76
C GLY A 94 18.66 2.13 9.81
N SER A 95 17.46 2.58 9.44
CA SER A 95 16.43 3.07 10.37
C SER A 95 15.71 1.95 11.12
N GLU A 96 15.00 2.28 12.20
CA GLU A 96 14.13 1.33 12.88
C GLU A 96 12.94 0.91 12.00
N LEU A 97 12.43 1.81 11.15
CA LEU A 97 11.39 1.49 10.18
C LEU A 97 11.87 0.43 9.17
N GLU A 98 13.10 0.52 8.68
CA GLU A 98 13.68 -0.51 7.81
C GLU A 98 13.83 -1.84 8.55
N ARG A 99 14.41 -1.84 9.75
CA ARG A 99 14.60 -3.06 10.54
C ARG A 99 13.28 -3.75 10.86
N GLU A 100 12.24 -2.97 11.20
CA GLU A 100 10.92 -3.49 11.45
C GLU A 100 10.28 -4.08 10.20
N SER A 101 10.47 -3.46 9.04
CA SER A 101 10.00 -3.98 7.74
C SER A 101 10.64 -5.33 7.42
N PHE A 102 11.96 -5.46 7.61
CA PHE A 102 12.65 -6.75 7.45
C PHE A 102 12.21 -7.80 8.47
N ARG A 103 11.96 -7.41 9.72
CA ARG A 103 11.49 -8.31 10.76
C ARG A 103 10.10 -8.88 10.45
N ARG A 104 9.20 -8.06 9.90
CA ARG A 104 7.84 -8.49 9.51
C ARG A 104 7.83 -9.29 8.21
N GLY A 105 8.57 -8.84 7.21
CA GLY A 105 8.72 -9.48 5.91
C GLY A 105 7.50 -9.35 4.99
N GLN A 106 6.28 -9.34 5.54
CA GLN A 106 5.03 -9.24 4.78
C GLN A 106 3.87 -8.75 5.67
N THR A 107 2.78 -8.32 5.04
CA THR A 107 1.49 -8.17 5.72
C THR A 107 0.86 -9.54 5.94
N ILE A 108 0.36 -9.81 7.15
CA ILE A 108 -0.39 -11.03 7.47
C ILE A 108 -1.85 -10.64 7.70
N TYR A 109 -2.73 -11.16 6.87
CA TYR A 109 -4.16 -10.86 6.96
C TYR A 109 -4.82 -11.78 7.99
N LEU A 110 -5.20 -11.20 9.13
CA LEU A 110 -6.02 -11.87 10.14
C LEU A 110 -7.51 -11.65 9.80
N PRO A 111 -8.43 -12.45 10.36
CA PRO A 111 -9.85 -12.31 10.02
C PRO A 111 -10.53 -11.01 10.49
N ASP A 112 -9.95 -10.32 11.47
CA ASP A 112 -10.45 -9.07 12.05
C ASP A 112 -9.69 -7.84 11.51
N GLU A 113 -8.36 -7.90 11.47
CA GLU A 113 -7.51 -6.81 11.00
C GLU A 113 -6.18 -7.32 10.42
N PRO A 114 -5.55 -6.63 9.47
CA PRO A 114 -4.23 -7.02 8.99
C PRO A 114 -3.12 -6.65 9.98
N ALA A 115 -2.19 -7.59 10.20
CA ALA A 115 -0.88 -7.27 10.79
C ALA A 115 0.01 -6.72 9.66
N ARG A 116 0.05 -5.40 9.52
CA ARG A 116 0.64 -4.68 8.39
C ARG A 116 2.16 -4.79 8.35
N LEU A 117 2.73 -4.79 7.14
CA LEU A 117 4.18 -4.71 6.92
C LEU A 117 4.72 -3.34 7.36
N HIS A 118 4.02 -2.26 7.03
CA HIS A 118 4.38 -0.88 7.36
C HIS A 118 3.28 -0.20 8.18
N PRO A 119 3.62 0.82 8.99
CA PRO A 119 2.62 1.64 9.66
C PRO A 119 1.61 2.24 8.68
N PRO A 120 0.31 2.37 9.05
CA PRO A 120 -0.72 2.96 8.19
C PRO A 120 -0.37 4.36 7.68
N GLU A 121 0.34 5.16 8.46
CA GLU A 121 0.84 6.50 8.11
C GLU A 121 1.74 6.48 6.87
N LEU A 122 2.33 5.33 6.57
CA LEU A 122 3.11 5.10 5.37
C LEU A 122 2.29 4.36 4.31
N SER A 123 1.76 3.18 4.63
CA SER A 123 1.14 2.28 3.65
C SER A 123 -0.25 2.72 3.19
N GLU A 124 -1.00 3.46 4.02
CA GLU A 124 -2.36 3.92 3.73
C GLU A 124 -2.45 5.44 3.52
N ASP A 125 -1.30 6.14 3.54
CA ASP A 125 -1.21 7.59 3.30
C ASP A 125 -0.03 7.91 2.38
N ARG A 126 1.20 8.07 2.94
CA ARG A 126 2.34 8.67 2.23
C ARG A 126 2.73 7.91 0.97
N ALA A 127 2.82 6.59 1.04
CA ALA A 127 3.20 5.74 -0.08
C ALA A 127 2.01 5.25 -0.92
N SER A 128 0.78 5.35 -0.41
CA SER A 128 -0.39 4.90 -1.14
C SER A 128 -0.73 5.83 -2.31
N LEU A 129 -1.06 5.27 -3.47
CA LEU A 129 -1.43 5.99 -4.69
C LEU A 129 -2.87 6.56 -4.63
N LEU A 130 -3.21 7.15 -3.50
CA LEU A 130 -4.51 7.76 -3.26
C LEU A 130 -4.77 8.94 -4.21
N PRO A 131 -6.02 9.15 -4.65
CA PRO A 131 -6.36 10.23 -5.56
C PRO A 131 -6.21 11.62 -4.90
N GLY A 132 -5.97 12.63 -5.73
CA GLY A 132 -5.94 14.03 -5.32
C GLY A 132 -4.63 14.50 -4.67
N THR A 133 -3.62 13.64 -4.60
CA THR A 133 -2.28 14.00 -4.12
C THR A 133 -1.20 13.41 -5.03
N ASP A 134 -0.07 14.11 -5.14
CA ASP A 134 1.09 13.60 -5.87
C ASP A 134 1.77 12.51 -5.03
N LYS A 135 2.04 11.37 -5.66
CA LYS A 135 2.67 10.23 -5.00
C LYS A 135 3.88 9.73 -5.79
N PRO A 136 4.99 9.37 -5.11
CA PRO A 136 6.13 8.78 -5.79
C PRO A 136 5.82 7.34 -6.20
N ALA A 137 6.18 7.01 -7.44
CA ALA A 137 6.03 5.67 -7.97
C ALA A 137 7.23 5.27 -8.84
N VAL A 138 7.47 3.98 -8.91
CA VAL A 138 8.34 3.37 -9.92
C VAL A 138 7.49 3.10 -11.16
N LEU A 139 7.79 3.80 -12.25
CA LEU A 139 7.02 3.68 -13.49
C LEU A 139 7.69 2.71 -14.46
N TRP A 140 6.97 1.64 -14.77
CA TRP A 140 7.30 0.72 -15.86
C TRP A 140 6.52 1.10 -17.11
N THR A 141 7.17 0.97 -18.26
CA THR A 141 6.53 1.17 -19.56
C THR A 141 6.80 -0.03 -20.44
N PHE A 142 5.75 -0.63 -20.97
CA PHE A 142 5.81 -1.79 -21.86
C PHE A 142 5.18 -1.43 -23.19
N ASP A 143 5.91 -1.67 -24.29
CA ASP A 143 5.36 -1.61 -25.65
C ASP A 143 5.00 -3.02 -26.09
N LEU A 144 3.73 -3.24 -26.37
CA LEU A 144 3.14 -4.52 -26.80
C LEU A 144 2.74 -4.42 -28.25
N ASP A 145 2.95 -5.48 -29.03
CA ASP A 145 2.42 -5.60 -30.38
C ASP A 145 0.95 -6.02 -30.38
N GLY A 146 0.35 -6.25 -31.54
CA GLY A 146 -1.07 -6.63 -31.66
C GLY A 146 -1.43 -8.00 -31.06
N ASN A 147 -0.45 -8.77 -30.60
CA ASN A 147 -0.63 -10.08 -29.97
C ASN A 147 -0.41 -10.03 -28.44
N GLY A 148 0.11 -8.94 -27.91
CA GLY A 148 0.39 -8.71 -26.49
C GLY A 148 1.80 -9.01 -26.04
#